data_8f96996cc1d56d3863eda78bc9911287
#
_entry.id   8f96996cc1d56d3863eda78bc9911287
#
_cell.length_a   1.000
_cell.length_b   1.000
_cell.length_c   1.000
_cell.angle_alpha   90.00
_cell.angle_beta   90.00
_cell.angle_gamma   90.00
#
_symmetry.space_group_name_H-M   'P 1'
#
loop_
_entity.id
_entity.type
_entity.pdbx_description
1 polymer ?
#
loop_
_entity_poly.entity_id
_entity_poly.type
_entity_poly.pdbx_seq_one_letter_code
_entity_poly.pdbx_strand_id
1 'polypeptide(L)'
;ENRGDGSLDQTADLTEKHVSHGRSSENRRYFRSDKEKHLGGKCMKKKVLAALMCAAMTVGMLAGCGGNSTAGNSSSDAGEAASGTESADSGAGRREMDVEGDDVTTLEVWTFIENHQDFYTNMAEKWNEENPDKKVKLVLSNMAYDDMHNKLSLALESGEGAPDVVDIELGKFPAFMTGDIGLKPLNDAVEPYLDNVVESRLQLYSKDGNYYGFPTHVGTTVAFYNTEALEAAGIDYTTIKTWDDFKEAGAKYKEATGKPFAACETTAQWTLNLMLAQKGGDYLNDDGSLAVNNDTMVECLQTMKDMQDAGAMDVIAGGQPDNEEAYPLYNSGDVAAAIMPFWQTSRYLSYMTDLSGKVAIAAPPVFGDNDAVKTIGGGGTGTAVVASSPNADLAAEVFAYIKLSDTANVEVWNVLGFDPVNTAVWTDKSVTENPDNQYVQYFNTKPFDALLDVQDGIGLLTCYTDEKMPSINNIFCTETLNNIFESGMDVKEALDEAQSALQNEFGE
;
A
#
# COMPACT_ATOMS: atom_id res chain seq x y z
N GLU A 1 -59.86 21.66 27.29
CA GLU A 1 -60.92 20.96 28.01
C GLU A 1 -60.79 19.47 27.89
N ASN A 2 -60.41 18.92 28.99
CA ASN A 2 -60.85 17.74 29.75
C ASN A 2 -60.49 16.35 29.21
N ARG A 3 -59.55 15.71 29.90
CA ARG A 3 -59.72 14.71 31.01
C ARG A 3 -60.28 13.39 30.52
N GLY A 4 -59.62 12.29 30.77
CA GLY A 4 -59.40 11.42 31.89
C GLY A 4 -58.71 10.12 31.40
N ASP A 5 -57.72 9.64 31.97
CA ASP A 5 -57.56 8.94 33.24
C ASP A 5 -58.16 7.52 33.27
N GLY A 6 -57.36 6.56 33.72
CA GLY A 6 -57.71 5.17 34.02
C GLY A 6 -56.67 4.14 33.57
N SER A 7 -55.62 3.91 34.20
CA SER A 7 -55.06 3.01 35.26
C SER A 7 -55.80 1.71 35.51
N LEU A 8 -54.98 0.66 35.69
CA LEU A 8 -55.02 -0.54 36.53
C LEU A 8 -54.57 -1.77 35.72
N ASP A 9 -53.44 -2.36 35.92
CA ASP A 9 -52.88 -3.15 37.05
C ASP A 9 -53.50 -4.55 37.17
N GLN A 10 -52.67 -5.55 37.26
CA GLN A 10 -52.68 -6.85 37.96
C GLN A 10 -52.08 -7.99 37.08
N THR A 11 -50.87 -8.37 37.31
CA THR A 11 -50.31 -9.33 38.30
C THR A 11 -50.83 -10.77 38.22
N ALA A 12 -49.89 -11.66 38.39
CA ALA A 12 -49.91 -13.04 38.89
C ALA A 12 -49.80 -14.14 37.83
N ASP A 13 -49.11 -15.20 37.97
CA ASP A 13 -48.18 -15.77 38.95
C ASP A 13 -47.89 -17.20 38.47
N LEU A 14 -46.67 -17.65 38.68
CA LEU A 14 -46.12 -18.98 38.95
C LEU A 14 -46.87 -20.27 38.49
N THR A 15 -46.15 -21.18 37.87
CA THR A 15 -45.89 -22.49 38.52
C THR A 15 -44.77 -23.29 37.83
N GLU A 16 -43.79 -23.62 38.66
CA GLU A 16 -42.81 -24.71 38.49
C GLU A 16 -43.48 -26.07 38.35
N LYS A 17 -42.84 -27.00 37.66
CA LYS A 17 -42.78 -28.42 38.08
C LYS A 17 -41.53 -29.14 37.56
N HIS A 18 -40.67 -29.49 38.49
CA HIS A 18 -39.66 -30.54 38.44
C HIS A 18 -40.30 -31.91 38.24
N VAL A 19 -39.54 -32.86 37.66
CA VAL A 19 -39.28 -34.27 38.06
C VAL A 19 -38.38 -34.88 37.00
N SER A 20 -37.13 -35.16 37.15
CA SER A 20 -36.28 -36.12 37.89
C SER A 20 -36.12 -37.49 37.21
N HIS A 21 -34.82 -37.84 37.07
CA HIS A 21 -34.15 -39.12 37.21
C HIS A 21 -34.23 -40.21 36.13
N GLY A 22 -33.04 -40.69 35.77
CA GLY A 22 -32.78 -42.00 35.19
C GLY A 22 -31.31 -42.25 34.84
N ARG A 23 -30.55 -42.74 35.82
CA ARG A 23 -29.20 -43.32 35.68
C ARG A 23 -29.24 -44.70 35.05
N SER A 24 -28.18 -45.08 34.31
CA SER A 24 -27.43 -46.37 34.45
C SER A 24 -26.37 -46.40 33.34
N SER A 25 -25.11 -46.33 33.58
CA SER A 25 -24.15 -47.32 34.16
C SER A 25 -23.68 -48.37 33.15
N GLU A 26 -22.37 -48.36 32.98
CA GLU A 26 -21.41 -49.47 32.74
C GLU A 26 -21.34 -50.16 31.39
N ASN A 27 -20.17 -50.07 30.71
CA ASN A 27 -19.22 -51.20 30.79
C ASN A 27 -17.81 -50.83 30.25
N ARG A 28 -16.85 -51.15 31.13
CA ARG A 28 -15.39 -51.20 30.87
C ARG A 28 -15.04 -52.45 30.08
N ARG A 29 -13.92 -52.38 29.32
CA ARG A 29 -12.77 -53.34 29.35
C ARG A 29 -11.73 -52.90 28.32
N TYR A 30 -10.59 -52.41 28.79
CA TYR A 30 -9.25 -53.03 28.88
C TYR A 30 -8.77 -53.74 27.61
N PHE A 31 -7.73 -53.20 26.99
CA PHE A 31 -6.52 -53.97 26.67
C PHE A 31 -5.28 -53.06 26.74
N ARG A 32 -4.39 -53.43 27.66
CA ARG A 32 -3.05 -52.93 27.90
C ARG A 32 -2.10 -54.00 27.41
N SER A 33 -1.06 -53.69 26.60
CA SER A 33 0.22 -54.41 26.67
C SER A 33 1.35 -53.63 26.06
N ASP A 34 2.25 -53.28 26.89
CA ASP A 34 3.66 -53.08 26.88
C ASP A 34 4.42 -53.45 25.58
N LYS A 35 5.34 -52.56 25.21
CA LYS A 35 6.80 -52.88 25.11
C LYS A 35 7.62 -51.60 24.98
N GLU A 36 8.24 -51.20 26.09
CA GLU A 36 9.52 -50.51 26.06
C GLU A 36 10.59 -51.39 25.44
N LYS A 37 11.48 -50.85 24.63
CA LYS A 37 12.93 -50.91 24.75
C LYS A 37 13.68 -50.35 23.54
N HIS A 38 14.65 -49.49 23.89
CA HIS A 38 15.94 -49.24 23.20
C HIS A 38 15.89 -48.45 21.86
N LEU A 39 16.56 -47.35 21.70
CA LEU A 39 17.98 -46.97 21.86
C LEU A 39 18.13 -45.51 21.47
N GLY A 40 18.84 -44.78 22.25
CA GLY A 40 19.44 -43.51 21.98
C GLY A 40 20.43 -43.51 20.80
N GLY A 41 20.63 -42.33 20.24
CA GLY A 41 21.74 -42.09 19.33
C GLY A 41 21.33 -41.75 17.92
N LYS A 42 21.06 -40.47 17.66
CA LYS A 42 21.29 -39.80 16.37
C LYS A 42 20.86 -38.33 16.42
N CYS A 43 21.47 -37.57 17.31
CA CYS A 43 21.33 -36.11 17.30
C CYS A 43 22.71 -35.44 17.06
N MET A 44 23.51 -35.96 16.12
CA MET A 44 24.83 -35.37 15.83
C MET A 44 25.26 -35.48 14.37
N LYS A 45 24.33 -35.66 13.42
CA LYS A 45 24.68 -35.74 11.99
C LYS A 45 24.02 -34.69 11.10
N LYS A 46 23.21 -33.77 11.65
CA LYS A 46 22.59 -32.68 10.84
C LYS A 46 23.40 -31.38 10.81
N LYS A 47 24.42 -31.21 11.65
CA LYS A 47 25.28 -30.00 11.63
C LYS A 47 26.52 -30.09 10.77
N VAL A 48 26.84 -31.25 10.23
CA VAL A 48 27.99 -31.45 9.35
C VAL A 48 27.63 -31.46 7.85
N LEU A 49 26.32 -31.60 7.52
CA LEU A 49 25.89 -31.60 6.11
C LEU A 49 25.64 -30.16 5.58
N ALA A 50 25.37 -29.17 6.48
CA ALA A 50 25.21 -27.78 6.08
C ALA A 50 26.55 -27.06 5.76
N ALA A 51 27.67 -27.55 6.30
CA ALA A 51 28.98 -26.94 6.06
C ALA A 51 29.68 -27.47 4.76
N LEU A 52 29.15 -28.52 4.12
CA LEU A 52 29.69 -29.10 2.90
C LEU A 52 29.01 -28.66 1.61
N MET A 53 27.85 -27.95 1.68
CA MET A 53 27.19 -27.37 0.52
C MET A 53 27.65 -25.96 0.16
N CYS A 54 28.28 -25.22 1.07
CA CYS A 54 28.83 -23.89 0.77
C CYS A 54 30.20 -23.88 0.09
N ALA A 55 30.86 -25.05 -0.05
CA ALA A 55 32.19 -25.14 -0.68
C ALA A 55 32.18 -25.63 -2.14
N ALA A 56 31.02 -25.91 -2.74
CA ALA A 56 30.92 -26.48 -4.08
C ALA A 56 30.44 -25.50 -5.18
N MET A 57 30.24 -24.20 -4.88
CA MET A 57 29.77 -23.21 -5.86
C MET A 57 30.83 -22.19 -6.32
N THR A 58 32.12 -22.41 -6.03
CA THR A 58 33.19 -21.47 -6.44
C THR A 58 34.20 -22.04 -7.48
N VAL A 59 33.90 -23.17 -8.14
CA VAL A 59 34.76 -23.70 -9.21
C VAL A 59 33.91 -24.09 -10.42
N GLY A 60 33.42 -23.10 -11.17
CA GLY A 60 32.59 -23.39 -12.35
C GLY A 60 32.44 -22.28 -13.36
N MET A 61 33.34 -21.29 -13.39
CA MET A 61 33.32 -20.25 -14.45
C MET A 61 34.72 -19.97 -14.98
N LEU A 62 35.31 -20.95 -15.66
CA LEU A 62 36.50 -20.74 -16.50
C LEU A 62 36.59 -21.89 -17.51
N ALA A 63 35.81 -21.86 -18.58
CA ALA A 63 36.14 -22.47 -19.88
C ALA A 63 35.02 -22.20 -20.90
N GLY A 64 35.31 -21.44 -21.92
CA GLY A 64 34.41 -21.23 -23.06
C GLY A 64 34.83 -20.05 -23.93
N CYS A 65 36.10 -20.01 -24.33
CA CYS A 65 36.59 -19.10 -25.35
C CYS A 65 36.61 -19.83 -26.70
N GLY A 66 36.20 -19.14 -27.77
CA GLY A 66 36.49 -19.62 -29.13
C GLY A 66 35.79 -18.88 -30.25
N GLY A 67 36.52 -18.02 -30.97
CA GLY A 67 36.30 -17.78 -32.38
C GLY A 67 36.14 -16.34 -32.86
N ASN A 68 37.24 -15.66 -33.08
CA ASN A 68 37.88 -15.19 -34.33
C ASN A 68 37.13 -14.07 -35.08
N SER A 69 37.66 -12.97 -35.42
CA SER A 69 38.83 -12.33 -36.00
C SER A 69 38.45 -10.89 -36.36
N THR A 70 39.22 -9.84 -36.39
CA THR A 70 40.53 -9.51 -36.92
C THR A 70 40.89 -8.07 -36.55
N ALA A 71 42.15 -7.95 -36.11
CA ALA A 71 43.17 -6.92 -36.38
C ALA A 71 42.91 -5.41 -36.33
N GLY A 72 43.73 -4.74 -35.50
CA GLY A 72 44.05 -3.31 -35.59
C GLY A 72 44.83 -2.82 -34.38
N ASN A 73 46.08 -3.02 -34.38
CA ASN A 73 47.28 -2.48 -33.74
C ASN A 73 47.21 -1.09 -33.12
N SER A 74 47.64 -0.77 -31.91
CA SER A 74 48.97 -0.45 -31.45
C SER A 74 49.04 0.29 -30.12
N SER A 75 49.97 -0.20 -29.30
CA SER A 75 50.89 0.47 -28.35
C SER A 75 50.40 1.10 -27.06
N SER A 76 50.77 0.39 -25.98
CA SER A 76 51.55 0.81 -24.79
C SER A 76 51.36 2.20 -24.19
N ASP A 77 50.92 2.30 -22.91
CA ASP A 77 51.88 2.67 -21.85
C ASP A 77 51.33 2.26 -20.46
N ALA A 78 52.26 1.97 -19.58
CA ALA A 78 52.02 1.57 -18.19
C ALA A 78 52.02 2.81 -17.29
N GLY A 79 51.08 2.88 -16.32
CA GLY A 79 51.10 3.94 -15.32
C GLY A 79 50.14 3.65 -14.21
N GLU A 80 50.67 3.19 -13.08
CA GLU A 80 50.32 3.31 -11.67
C GLU A 80 48.86 3.23 -11.23
N ALA A 81 48.63 2.28 -10.36
CA ALA A 81 47.46 2.07 -9.54
C ALA A 81 47.27 3.21 -8.51
N ALA A 82 46.14 3.89 -8.57
CA ALA A 82 45.57 4.60 -7.44
C ALA A 82 44.21 3.96 -7.12
N SER A 83 44.13 3.36 -5.94
CA SER A 83 42.93 2.81 -5.35
C SER A 83 41.95 3.95 -5.03
N GLY A 84 40.91 4.10 -5.83
CA GLY A 84 39.72 4.85 -5.51
C GLY A 84 38.54 3.92 -5.70
N THR A 85 37.94 3.46 -4.63
CA THR A 85 36.62 2.82 -4.66
C THR A 85 35.59 3.86 -5.05
N GLU A 86 35.42 4.09 -6.34
CA GLU A 86 34.21 4.67 -6.88
C GLU A 86 33.16 3.57 -6.88
N SER A 87 32.18 3.67 -5.98
CA SER A 87 30.94 2.94 -6.09
C SER A 87 30.31 3.31 -7.45
N ALA A 88 30.22 2.32 -8.33
CA ALA A 88 29.54 2.43 -9.60
C ALA A 88 28.05 2.69 -9.32
N ASP A 89 27.67 3.98 -9.26
CA ASP A 89 26.30 4.40 -9.41
C ASP A 89 25.93 4.16 -10.87
N SER A 90 25.12 3.12 -11.12
CA SER A 90 24.57 2.86 -12.45
C SER A 90 23.59 4.02 -12.75
N GLY A 91 23.99 4.93 -13.62
CA GLY A 91 23.23 6.15 -13.97
C GLY A 91 21.90 5.95 -14.70
N ALA A 92 21.24 4.81 -14.53
CA ALA A 92 19.88 4.54 -14.93
C ALA A 92 18.95 5.12 -13.85
N GLY A 93 18.22 6.20 -14.20
CA GLY A 93 17.26 6.85 -13.30
C GLY A 93 17.73 8.16 -12.66
N ARG A 94 18.99 8.60 -12.91
CA ARG A 94 19.45 9.92 -12.45
C ARG A 94 19.10 11.01 -13.46
N ARG A 95 18.42 12.06 -12.99
CA ARG A 95 18.05 13.24 -13.76
C ARG A 95 18.53 14.50 -13.03
N GLU A 96 19.04 15.45 -13.76
CA GLU A 96 19.53 16.72 -13.22
C GLU A 96 18.88 17.88 -13.98
N MET A 97 18.30 18.84 -13.23
CA MET A 97 17.72 20.04 -13.82
C MET A 97 18.83 20.94 -14.38
N ASP A 98 18.55 21.59 -15.49
CA ASP A 98 19.42 22.63 -16.04
C ASP A 98 18.93 24.01 -15.53
N VAL A 99 19.63 24.56 -14.55
CA VAL A 99 19.28 25.87 -13.94
C VAL A 99 20.48 26.79 -13.98
N GLU A 100 20.33 27.91 -14.66
CA GLU A 100 21.38 28.93 -14.78
C GLU A 100 21.37 29.91 -13.59
N GLY A 101 22.54 30.27 -13.09
CA GLY A 101 22.76 31.30 -12.06
C GLY A 101 23.94 30.98 -11.15
N ASP A 102 24.53 32.03 -10.54
CA ASP A 102 25.67 31.91 -9.65
C ASP A 102 25.26 31.52 -8.21
N ASP A 103 23.98 31.74 -7.82
CA ASP A 103 23.43 31.52 -6.48
C ASP A 103 22.34 30.43 -6.50
N VAL A 104 22.59 29.30 -7.18
CA VAL A 104 21.66 28.15 -7.25
C VAL A 104 22.06 27.09 -6.25
N THR A 105 21.14 26.74 -5.34
CA THR A 105 21.36 25.62 -4.38
C THR A 105 21.00 24.30 -5.02
N THR A 106 21.93 23.34 -5.02
CA THR A 106 21.64 21.96 -5.46
C THR A 106 21.03 21.17 -4.33
N LEU A 107 19.91 20.46 -4.61
CA LEU A 107 19.25 19.53 -3.70
C LEU A 107 19.25 18.13 -4.31
N GLU A 108 19.85 17.16 -3.61
CA GLU A 108 19.81 15.74 -3.97
C GLU A 108 18.49 15.15 -3.49
N VAL A 109 17.75 14.51 -4.40
CA VAL A 109 16.41 13.95 -4.12
C VAL A 109 16.37 12.47 -4.53
N TRP A 110 15.98 11.61 -3.61
CA TRP A 110 15.77 10.19 -3.90
C TRP A 110 14.28 9.86 -3.97
N THR A 111 13.90 9.09 -4.99
CA THR A 111 12.56 8.58 -5.18
C THR A 111 12.61 7.15 -5.72
N PHE A 112 11.52 6.40 -5.57
CA PHE A 112 11.32 5.08 -6.17
C PHE A 112 10.19 5.08 -7.22
N ILE A 113 9.68 6.28 -7.56
CA ILE A 113 8.56 6.47 -8.49
C ILE A 113 9.03 7.35 -9.64
N GLU A 114 9.09 6.80 -10.85
CA GLU A 114 9.66 7.48 -12.00
C GLU A 114 8.95 8.79 -12.36
N ASN A 115 7.62 8.80 -12.36
CA ASN A 115 6.84 10.00 -12.71
C ASN A 115 6.94 11.14 -11.66
N HIS A 116 7.42 10.86 -10.43
CA HIS A 116 7.74 11.89 -9.46
C HIS A 116 8.88 12.80 -9.95
N GLN A 117 9.79 12.28 -10.76
CA GLN A 117 10.88 13.11 -11.33
C GLN A 117 10.32 14.24 -12.21
N ASP A 118 9.31 13.95 -13.04
CA ASP A 118 8.67 14.97 -13.87
C ASP A 118 7.92 15.99 -13.02
N PHE A 119 7.16 15.51 -12.05
CA PHE A 119 6.41 16.36 -11.14
C PHE A 119 7.32 17.30 -10.34
N TYR A 120 8.41 16.80 -9.76
CA TYR A 120 9.36 17.60 -9.00
C TYR A 120 10.10 18.62 -9.87
N THR A 121 10.49 18.22 -11.09
CA THR A 121 11.13 19.14 -12.04
C THR A 121 10.19 20.30 -12.38
N ASN A 122 8.95 20.00 -12.79
CA ASN A 122 7.96 21.02 -13.15
C ASN A 122 7.68 21.99 -11.98
N MET A 123 7.55 21.45 -10.76
CA MET A 123 7.27 22.29 -9.61
C MET A 123 8.48 23.09 -9.13
N ALA A 124 9.70 22.57 -9.26
CA ALA A 124 10.91 23.31 -8.94
C ALA A 124 11.18 24.44 -9.97
N GLU A 125 10.79 24.27 -11.23
CA GLU A 125 10.82 25.34 -12.22
C GLU A 125 9.88 26.49 -11.81
N LYS A 126 8.63 26.16 -11.39
CA LYS A 126 7.67 27.15 -10.89
C LYS A 126 8.17 27.84 -9.61
N TRP A 127 8.76 27.07 -8.68
CA TRP A 127 9.42 27.66 -7.51
C TRP A 127 10.50 28.68 -7.92
N ASN A 128 11.36 28.35 -8.87
CA ASN A 128 12.46 29.21 -9.32
C ASN A 128 11.97 30.47 -10.04
N GLU A 129 10.81 30.40 -10.72
CA GLU A 129 10.17 31.58 -11.32
C GLU A 129 9.62 32.52 -10.24
N GLU A 130 8.99 31.99 -9.21
CA GLU A 130 8.38 32.74 -8.11
C GLU A 130 9.41 33.22 -7.08
N ASN A 131 10.57 32.53 -6.95
CA ASN A 131 11.60 32.78 -5.94
C ASN A 131 12.99 32.96 -6.60
N PRO A 132 13.21 34.00 -7.40
CA PRO A 132 14.46 34.20 -8.16
C PRO A 132 15.71 34.35 -7.27
N ASP A 133 15.52 34.73 -6.00
CA ASP A 133 16.61 34.89 -5.01
C ASP A 133 16.92 33.60 -4.21
N LYS A 134 16.13 32.53 -4.42
CA LYS A 134 16.26 31.24 -3.73
C LYS A 134 16.14 30.07 -4.71
N LYS A 135 16.79 30.20 -5.85
CA LYS A 135 16.73 29.16 -6.89
C LYS A 135 17.32 27.86 -6.42
N VAL A 136 16.66 26.76 -6.82
CA VAL A 136 17.14 25.41 -6.58
C VAL A 136 17.32 24.65 -7.88
N LYS A 137 18.26 23.72 -7.85
CA LYS A 137 18.51 22.73 -8.88
C LYS A 137 18.33 21.35 -8.26
N LEU A 138 17.36 20.58 -8.72
CA LEU A 138 17.16 19.23 -8.24
C LEU A 138 18.03 18.25 -9.00
N VAL A 139 18.66 17.35 -8.26
CA VAL A 139 19.33 16.15 -8.76
C VAL A 139 18.54 14.95 -8.28
N LEU A 140 17.73 14.40 -9.17
CA LEU A 140 16.75 13.39 -8.90
C LEU A 140 17.32 11.98 -9.18
N SER A 141 17.29 11.09 -8.22
CA SER A 141 17.70 9.70 -8.38
C SER A 141 16.51 8.77 -8.16
N ASN A 142 16.08 8.06 -9.22
CA ASN A 142 15.06 7.03 -9.13
C ASN A 142 15.73 5.67 -8.93
N MET A 143 15.34 4.94 -7.91
CA MET A 143 15.90 3.64 -7.53
C MET A 143 14.77 2.62 -7.32
N ALA A 144 15.11 1.32 -7.36
CA ALA A 144 14.14 0.28 -6.99
C ALA A 144 13.66 0.47 -5.55
N TYR A 145 12.40 0.13 -5.30
CA TYR A 145 11.69 0.39 -4.04
C TYR A 145 12.48 -0.05 -2.79
N ASP A 146 12.87 -1.33 -2.72
CA ASP A 146 13.58 -1.84 -1.54
C ASP A 146 15.03 -1.34 -1.48
N ASP A 147 15.70 -1.19 -2.63
CA ASP A 147 17.08 -0.69 -2.69
C ASP A 147 17.18 0.73 -2.16
N MET A 148 16.23 1.60 -2.52
CA MET A 148 16.19 2.99 -2.06
C MET A 148 15.98 3.07 -0.54
N HIS A 149 14.99 2.34 0.01
CA HIS A 149 14.71 2.37 1.45
C HIS A 149 15.84 1.75 2.28
N ASN A 150 16.45 0.65 1.81
CA ASN A 150 17.61 0.04 2.46
C ASN A 150 18.83 0.97 2.44
N LYS A 151 19.08 1.63 1.30
CA LYS A 151 20.16 2.62 1.15
C LYS A 151 19.95 3.81 2.08
N LEU A 152 18.69 4.29 2.23
CA LEU A 152 18.35 5.37 3.15
C LEU A 152 18.63 4.98 4.60
N SER A 153 18.19 3.80 5.04
CA SER A 153 18.45 3.31 6.40
C SER A 153 19.95 3.31 6.71
N LEU A 154 20.76 2.75 5.82
CA LEU A 154 22.22 2.70 5.99
C LEU A 154 22.84 4.11 6.01
N ALA A 155 22.36 5.03 5.17
CA ALA A 155 22.88 6.40 5.11
C ALA A 155 22.52 7.19 6.38
N LEU A 156 21.31 7.03 6.93
CA LEU A 156 20.91 7.67 8.19
C LEU A 156 21.67 7.08 9.39
N GLU A 157 21.88 5.76 9.44
CA GLU A 157 22.65 5.10 10.50
C GLU A 157 24.14 5.49 10.48
N SER A 158 24.74 5.58 9.30
CA SER A 158 26.16 5.97 9.18
C SER A 158 26.39 7.46 9.30
N GLY A 159 25.37 8.28 9.06
CA GLY A 159 25.46 9.74 8.95
C GLY A 159 26.16 10.24 7.69
N GLU A 160 26.34 9.36 6.67
CA GLU A 160 27.04 9.69 5.42
C GLU A 160 26.24 9.24 4.19
N GLY A 161 26.24 10.06 3.14
CA GLY A 161 25.69 9.71 1.83
C GLY A 161 24.16 9.74 1.73
N ALA A 162 23.47 10.32 2.73
CA ALA A 162 22.04 10.58 2.63
C ALA A 162 21.77 11.76 1.67
N PRO A 163 20.60 11.79 0.98
CA PRO A 163 20.19 12.92 0.14
C PRO A 163 19.74 14.11 1.01
N ASP A 164 19.42 15.24 0.38
CA ASP A 164 18.72 16.33 1.08
C ASP A 164 17.25 15.98 1.32
N VAL A 165 16.61 15.31 0.35
CA VAL A 165 15.18 14.98 0.36
C VAL A 165 14.96 13.55 -0.15
N VAL A 166 13.98 12.87 0.42
CA VAL A 166 13.67 11.49 0.03
C VAL A 166 12.18 11.18 0.11
N ASP A 167 11.68 10.45 -0.87
CA ASP A 167 10.34 9.84 -0.82
C ASP A 167 10.40 8.54 -0.02
N ILE A 168 9.61 8.44 1.04
CA ILE A 168 9.47 7.22 1.84
C ILE A 168 8.05 6.71 1.70
N GLU A 169 7.89 5.45 1.29
CA GLU A 169 6.57 4.84 1.18
C GLU A 169 5.90 4.70 2.54
N LEU A 170 4.57 4.82 2.58
CA LEU A 170 3.75 4.84 3.80
C LEU A 170 4.04 3.64 4.73
N GLY A 171 4.07 2.43 4.20
CA GLY A 171 4.30 1.21 5.00
C GLY A 171 5.75 1.06 5.50
N LYS A 172 6.70 1.82 4.95
CA LYS A 172 8.09 1.87 5.41
C LYS A 172 8.35 3.04 6.37
N PHE A 173 7.51 4.09 6.33
CA PHE A 173 7.72 5.34 7.06
C PHE A 173 7.89 5.15 8.58
N PRO A 174 7.10 4.29 9.26
CA PRO A 174 7.24 4.08 10.71
C PRO A 174 8.63 3.60 11.13
N ALA A 175 9.34 2.84 10.30
CA ALA A 175 10.69 2.37 10.60
C ALA A 175 11.70 3.51 10.75
N PHE A 176 11.49 4.64 10.06
CA PHE A 176 12.33 5.84 10.14
C PHE A 176 11.93 6.78 11.29
N MET A 177 10.85 6.44 12.02
CA MET A 177 10.32 7.22 13.14
C MET A 177 10.74 6.64 14.50
N THR A 178 11.72 5.74 14.54
CA THR A 178 12.22 5.08 15.77
C THR A 178 13.56 5.65 16.21
N GLY A 179 13.87 5.58 17.51
CA GLY A 179 15.15 6.04 18.05
C GLY A 179 15.44 7.53 17.80
N ASP A 180 16.67 7.82 17.35
CA ASP A 180 17.06 9.16 16.89
C ASP A 180 16.54 9.34 15.46
N ILE A 181 15.48 10.12 15.30
CA ILE A 181 14.86 10.37 14.01
C ILE A 181 15.80 11.22 13.16
N GLY A 182 16.36 10.63 12.11
CA GLY A 182 17.26 11.29 11.16
C GLY A 182 16.58 12.26 10.20
N LEU A 183 15.26 12.47 10.34
CA LEU A 183 14.44 13.35 9.51
C LEU A 183 14.16 14.66 10.23
N LYS A 184 14.03 15.74 9.45
CA LYS A 184 13.74 17.08 9.96
C LYS A 184 12.26 17.23 10.34
N PRO A 185 11.92 17.79 11.52
CA PRO A 185 10.58 18.28 11.80
C PRO A 185 10.15 19.37 10.82
N LEU A 186 8.93 19.24 10.25
CA LEU A 186 8.44 20.05 9.14
C LEU A 186 7.28 20.99 9.54
N ASN A 187 6.97 21.11 10.84
CA ASN A 187 5.81 21.87 11.34
C ASN A 187 5.74 23.28 10.77
N ASP A 188 6.86 24.05 10.84
CA ASP A 188 6.91 25.44 10.36
C ASP A 188 6.67 25.52 8.83
N ALA A 189 7.11 24.52 8.07
CA ALA A 189 6.94 24.47 6.62
C ALA A 189 5.52 24.04 6.20
N VAL A 190 4.85 23.23 7.03
CA VAL A 190 3.47 22.73 6.80
C VAL A 190 2.43 23.76 7.25
N GLU A 191 2.70 24.56 8.30
CA GLU A 191 1.75 25.48 8.91
C GLU A 191 0.98 26.36 7.90
N PRO A 192 1.61 26.94 6.84
CA PRO A 192 0.90 27.77 5.86
C PRO A 192 -0.16 27.05 5.04
N TYR A 193 -0.15 25.71 5.02
CA TYR A 193 -0.99 24.87 4.16
C TYR A 193 -2.03 24.05 4.93
N LEU A 194 -2.03 24.06 6.27
CA LEU A 194 -2.86 23.18 7.12
C LEU A 194 -4.36 23.27 6.80
N ASP A 195 -4.86 24.47 6.48
CA ASP A 195 -6.28 24.69 6.22
C ASP A 195 -6.79 23.98 4.96
N ASN A 196 -5.90 23.58 4.07
CA ASN A 196 -6.22 23.00 2.76
C ASN A 196 -5.81 21.53 2.60
N VAL A 197 -5.10 20.96 3.56
CA VAL A 197 -4.56 19.59 3.47
C VAL A 197 -5.40 18.63 4.30
N VAL A 198 -5.71 17.46 3.75
CA VAL A 198 -6.38 16.38 4.48
C VAL A 198 -5.52 15.97 5.68
N GLU A 199 -5.98 16.32 6.89
CA GLU A 199 -5.25 16.15 8.15
C GLU A 199 -4.84 14.70 8.38
N SER A 200 -5.73 13.73 8.10
CA SER A 200 -5.43 12.30 8.26
C SER A 200 -4.20 11.86 7.46
N ARG A 201 -3.88 12.52 6.35
CA ARG A 201 -2.68 12.19 5.55
C ARG A 201 -1.39 12.74 6.17
N LEU A 202 -1.44 13.89 6.83
CA LEU A 202 -0.30 14.41 7.61
C LEU A 202 -0.05 13.57 8.86
N GLN A 203 -1.10 13.07 9.51
CA GLN A 203 -1.00 12.24 10.72
C GLN A 203 -0.18 10.97 10.47
N LEU A 204 -0.28 10.36 9.28
CA LEU A 204 0.48 9.16 8.91
C LEU A 204 2.00 9.36 8.90
N TYR A 205 2.46 10.60 8.76
CA TYR A 205 3.87 10.97 8.72
C TYR A 205 4.27 11.82 9.94
N SER A 206 3.57 11.62 11.08
CA SER A 206 3.78 12.40 12.30
C SER A 206 4.16 11.52 13.48
N LYS A 207 4.92 12.11 14.42
CA LYS A 207 5.24 11.52 15.71
C LYS A 207 5.43 12.62 16.76
N ASP A 208 4.86 12.42 17.94
CA ASP A 208 4.99 13.32 19.09
C ASP A 208 4.66 14.79 18.76
N GLY A 209 3.66 15.01 17.90
CA GLY A 209 3.20 16.34 17.48
C GLY A 209 4.06 17.02 16.41
N ASN A 210 5.03 16.31 15.83
CA ASN A 210 5.81 16.80 14.71
C ASN A 210 5.47 16.04 13.43
N TYR A 211 5.41 16.76 12.30
CA TYR A 211 5.34 16.21 10.96
C TYR A 211 6.75 15.97 10.43
N TYR A 212 6.97 14.84 9.75
CA TYR A 212 8.27 14.45 9.18
C TYR A 212 8.21 14.15 7.70
N GLY A 213 7.01 14.13 7.11
CA GLY A 213 6.80 13.89 5.68
C GLY A 213 5.68 14.75 5.11
N PHE A 214 5.90 15.30 3.92
CA PHE A 214 4.88 15.94 3.12
C PHE A 214 4.13 14.86 2.32
N PRO A 215 2.80 14.70 2.50
CA PRO A 215 2.05 13.72 1.71
C PRO A 215 1.99 14.14 0.22
N THR A 216 2.03 13.15 -0.68
CA THR A 216 1.90 13.41 -2.12
C THR A 216 0.43 13.51 -2.54
N HIS A 217 -0.42 12.62 -2.02
CA HIS A 217 -1.82 12.50 -2.39
C HIS A 217 -2.62 11.86 -1.26
N VAL A 218 -3.94 11.84 -1.38
CA VAL A 218 -4.79 11.13 -0.41
C VAL A 218 -4.73 9.62 -0.62
N GLY A 219 -4.73 9.17 -1.86
CA GLY A 219 -4.79 7.75 -2.21
C GLY A 219 -6.15 7.15 -1.92
N THR A 220 -7.23 7.93 -2.09
CA THR A 220 -8.60 7.49 -1.80
C THR A 220 -8.90 6.18 -2.52
N THR A 221 -9.25 5.14 -1.78
CA THR A 221 -9.62 3.85 -2.37
C THR A 221 -10.98 3.95 -3.04
N VAL A 222 -11.05 3.53 -4.31
CA VAL A 222 -12.22 3.58 -5.19
C VAL A 222 -12.41 2.24 -5.90
N ALA A 223 -13.52 2.09 -6.61
CA ALA A 223 -13.76 0.95 -7.47
C ALA A 223 -13.54 1.33 -8.93
N PHE A 224 -12.81 0.51 -9.67
CA PHE A 224 -12.62 0.59 -11.12
C PHE A 224 -13.39 -0.55 -11.79
N TYR A 225 -14.19 -0.24 -12.80
CA TYR A 225 -15.03 -1.20 -13.50
C TYR A 225 -14.81 -1.14 -15.01
N ASN A 226 -14.49 -2.25 -15.64
CA ASN A 226 -14.51 -2.39 -17.10
C ASN A 226 -15.97 -2.47 -17.59
N THR A 227 -16.50 -1.34 -18.01
CA THR A 227 -17.92 -1.19 -18.37
C THR A 227 -18.34 -2.02 -19.59
N GLU A 228 -17.44 -2.21 -20.58
CA GLU A 228 -17.71 -3.05 -21.74
C GLU A 228 -17.84 -4.53 -21.34
N ALA A 229 -16.96 -5.03 -20.49
CA ALA A 229 -17.00 -6.40 -20.00
C ALA A 229 -18.23 -6.65 -19.11
N LEU A 230 -18.60 -5.68 -18.27
CA LEU A 230 -19.78 -5.78 -17.43
C LEU A 230 -21.08 -5.73 -18.23
N GLU A 231 -21.20 -4.83 -19.20
CA GLU A 231 -22.35 -4.75 -20.09
C GLU A 231 -22.55 -6.06 -20.85
N ALA A 232 -21.47 -6.66 -21.37
CA ALA A 232 -21.52 -7.95 -22.04
C ALA A 232 -22.02 -9.09 -21.13
N ALA A 233 -21.74 -9.01 -19.81
CA ALA A 233 -22.25 -9.94 -18.79
C ALA A 233 -23.64 -9.54 -18.24
N GLY A 234 -24.21 -8.43 -18.73
CA GLY A 234 -25.51 -7.91 -18.28
C GLY A 234 -25.47 -7.35 -16.85
N ILE A 235 -24.35 -6.78 -16.43
CA ILE A 235 -24.14 -6.19 -15.11
C ILE A 235 -24.10 -4.67 -15.25
N ASP A 236 -24.90 -3.98 -14.44
CA ASP A 236 -24.86 -2.53 -14.28
C ASP A 236 -24.03 -2.18 -13.03
N TYR A 237 -22.80 -1.68 -13.23
CA TYR A 237 -21.91 -1.34 -12.12
C TYR A 237 -22.48 -0.25 -11.19
N THR A 238 -23.39 0.60 -11.69
CA THR A 238 -23.98 1.67 -10.88
C THR A 238 -24.89 1.14 -9.76
N THR A 239 -25.28 -0.13 -9.83
CA THR A 239 -26.06 -0.81 -8.79
C THR A 239 -25.23 -1.44 -7.68
N ILE A 240 -23.91 -1.53 -7.87
CA ILE A 240 -22.99 -2.09 -6.88
C ILE A 240 -22.71 -1.03 -5.82
N LYS A 241 -23.30 -1.17 -4.63
CA LYS A 241 -23.16 -0.23 -3.53
C LYS A 241 -22.58 -0.88 -2.27
N THR A 242 -22.88 -2.16 -2.07
CA THR A 242 -22.47 -2.92 -0.91
C THR A 242 -21.54 -4.07 -1.30
N TRP A 243 -20.84 -4.64 -0.33
CA TRP A 243 -20.04 -5.86 -0.56
C TRP A 243 -20.90 -7.05 -0.97
N ASP A 244 -22.17 -7.09 -0.56
CA ASP A 244 -23.12 -8.11 -1.04
C ASP A 244 -23.46 -7.91 -2.51
N ASP A 245 -23.72 -6.66 -2.95
CA ASP A 245 -23.94 -6.35 -4.37
C ASP A 245 -22.70 -6.72 -5.20
N PHE A 246 -21.50 -6.43 -4.68
CA PHE A 246 -20.23 -6.75 -5.32
C PHE A 246 -20.07 -8.27 -5.50
N LYS A 247 -20.38 -9.06 -4.46
CA LYS A 247 -20.36 -10.51 -4.50
C LYS A 247 -21.37 -11.05 -5.54
N GLU A 248 -22.60 -10.54 -5.54
CA GLU A 248 -23.64 -10.96 -6.50
C GLU A 248 -23.25 -10.62 -7.95
N ALA A 249 -22.74 -9.41 -8.19
CA ALA A 249 -22.24 -9.00 -9.50
C ALA A 249 -21.09 -9.88 -9.96
N GLY A 250 -20.16 -10.18 -9.05
CA GLY A 250 -19.01 -11.03 -9.34
C GLY A 250 -19.39 -12.48 -9.65
N ALA A 251 -20.31 -13.07 -8.89
CA ALA A 251 -20.84 -14.41 -9.17
C ALA A 251 -21.53 -14.46 -10.55
N LYS A 252 -22.31 -13.43 -10.90
CA LYS A 252 -22.94 -13.30 -12.22
C LYS A 252 -21.90 -13.15 -13.33
N TYR A 253 -20.83 -12.39 -13.10
CA TYR A 253 -19.71 -12.26 -14.04
C TYR A 253 -19.04 -13.60 -14.30
N LYS A 254 -18.76 -14.35 -13.23
CA LYS A 254 -18.19 -15.72 -13.30
C LYS A 254 -19.08 -16.67 -14.08
N GLU A 255 -20.41 -16.64 -13.84
CA GLU A 255 -21.36 -17.46 -14.56
C GLU A 255 -21.38 -17.13 -16.08
N ALA A 256 -21.33 -15.85 -16.42
CA ALA A 256 -21.39 -15.38 -17.81
C ALA A 256 -20.10 -15.63 -18.59
N THR A 257 -18.93 -15.50 -17.93
CA THR A 257 -17.62 -15.45 -18.61
C THR A 257 -16.69 -16.60 -18.27
N GLY A 258 -16.92 -17.29 -17.15
CA GLY A 258 -15.99 -18.27 -16.56
C GLY A 258 -14.79 -17.63 -15.87
N LYS A 259 -14.68 -16.29 -15.79
CA LYS A 259 -13.56 -15.51 -15.29
C LYS A 259 -13.89 -14.90 -13.93
N PRO A 260 -12.90 -14.58 -13.05
CA PRO A 260 -13.15 -13.84 -11.84
C PRO A 260 -13.53 -12.38 -12.15
N PHE A 261 -14.35 -11.79 -11.29
CA PHE A 261 -14.72 -10.39 -11.40
C PHE A 261 -13.62 -9.46 -10.87
N ALA A 262 -13.02 -9.83 -9.74
CA ALA A 262 -11.94 -9.08 -9.09
C ALA A 262 -10.86 -10.02 -8.53
N ALA A 263 -9.73 -9.45 -8.11
CA ALA A 263 -8.63 -10.17 -7.49
C ALA A 263 -8.88 -10.44 -6.00
N CYS A 264 -8.55 -11.66 -5.53
CA CYS A 264 -8.14 -11.88 -4.14
C CYS A 264 -6.68 -11.50 -4.02
N GLU A 265 -6.38 -10.54 -3.17
CA GLU A 265 -5.02 -10.05 -2.99
C GLU A 265 -4.24 -11.00 -2.07
N THR A 266 -3.05 -11.40 -2.51
CA THR A 266 -2.13 -12.26 -1.74
C THR A 266 -0.78 -11.60 -1.47
N THR A 267 -0.47 -10.52 -2.22
CA THR A 267 0.77 -9.74 -2.09
C THR A 267 0.52 -8.26 -1.73
N ALA A 268 -0.73 -7.90 -1.45
CA ALA A 268 -1.17 -6.58 -1.00
C ALA A 268 -2.41 -6.71 -0.11
N GLN A 269 -2.89 -5.59 0.46
CA GLN A 269 -3.98 -5.56 1.44
C GLN A 269 -4.98 -4.43 1.13
N TRP A 270 -5.14 -4.02 -0.14
CA TRP A 270 -5.97 -2.85 -0.50
C TRP A 270 -7.42 -3.03 -0.10
N THR A 271 -8.03 -4.15 -0.50
CA THR A 271 -9.42 -4.51 -0.18
C THR A 271 -9.59 -4.78 1.32
N LEU A 272 -8.66 -5.52 1.93
CA LEU A 272 -8.70 -5.83 3.36
C LEU A 272 -8.64 -4.55 4.23
N ASN A 273 -7.71 -3.65 3.93
CA ASN A 273 -7.55 -2.39 4.65
C ASN A 273 -8.80 -1.51 4.56
N LEU A 274 -9.41 -1.44 3.37
CA LEU A 274 -10.68 -0.74 3.19
C LEU A 274 -11.79 -1.35 4.05
N MET A 275 -11.99 -2.67 3.99
CA MET A 275 -13.02 -3.37 4.76
C MET A 275 -12.80 -3.19 6.27
N LEU A 276 -11.55 -3.32 6.72
CA LEU A 276 -11.18 -3.18 8.13
C LEU A 276 -11.51 -1.78 8.65
N ALA A 277 -11.15 -0.73 7.91
CA ALA A 277 -11.46 0.65 8.26
C ALA A 277 -12.97 0.92 8.26
N GLN A 278 -13.73 0.41 7.28
CA GLN A 278 -15.20 0.53 7.23
C GLN A 278 -15.87 -0.09 8.46
N LYS A 279 -15.29 -1.17 8.98
CA LYS A 279 -15.76 -1.85 10.21
C LYS A 279 -15.25 -1.21 11.50
N GLY A 280 -14.40 -0.18 11.42
CA GLY A 280 -13.76 0.46 12.57
C GLY A 280 -12.75 -0.46 13.26
N GLY A 281 -12.16 -1.41 12.52
CA GLY A 281 -11.09 -2.29 12.98
C GLY A 281 -9.70 -1.73 12.69
N ASP A 282 -8.69 -2.38 13.25
CA ASP A 282 -7.27 -2.10 12.99
C ASP A 282 -6.47 -3.41 13.23
N TYR A 283 -5.19 -3.41 12.88
CA TYR A 283 -4.24 -4.49 13.17
C TYR A 283 -3.74 -4.48 14.60
N LEU A 284 -3.89 -3.34 15.27
CA LEU A 284 -3.49 -3.10 16.66
C LEU A 284 -4.70 -2.71 17.50
N ASN A 285 -4.62 -2.95 18.81
CA ASN A 285 -5.52 -2.35 19.79
C ASN A 285 -5.14 -0.88 20.06
N ASP A 286 -6.03 -0.14 20.71
CA ASP A 286 -5.80 1.28 21.08
C ASP A 286 -4.54 1.50 21.94
N ASP A 287 -4.07 0.46 22.64
CA ASP A 287 -2.85 0.49 23.46
C ASP A 287 -1.58 0.10 22.69
N GLY A 288 -1.69 -0.12 21.36
CA GLY A 288 -0.60 -0.51 20.49
C GLY A 288 -0.24 -2.00 20.55
N SER A 289 -0.95 -2.83 21.31
CA SER A 289 -0.74 -4.28 21.31
C SER A 289 -1.27 -4.93 20.04
N LEU A 290 -0.65 -6.04 19.63
CA LEU A 290 -1.03 -6.79 18.45
C LEU A 290 -2.45 -7.36 18.54
N ALA A 291 -3.26 -7.15 17.51
CA ALA A 291 -4.65 -7.59 17.43
C ALA A 291 -5.02 -8.10 16.02
N VAL A 292 -4.06 -8.70 15.30
CA VAL A 292 -4.28 -9.13 13.90
C VAL A 292 -5.27 -10.30 13.77
N ASN A 293 -5.62 -10.97 14.86
CA ASN A 293 -6.59 -12.07 14.88
C ASN A 293 -7.93 -11.71 15.56
N ASN A 294 -8.26 -10.41 15.67
CA ASN A 294 -9.52 -9.95 16.25
C ASN A 294 -10.74 -10.33 15.39
N ASP A 295 -11.93 -10.27 16.00
CA ASP A 295 -13.18 -10.69 15.35
C ASP A 295 -13.48 -9.87 14.07
N THR A 296 -13.16 -8.58 14.05
CA THR A 296 -13.35 -7.71 12.86
C THR A 296 -12.45 -8.12 11.70
N MET A 297 -11.18 -8.45 11.98
CA MET A 297 -10.25 -8.97 10.97
C MET A 297 -10.74 -10.30 10.40
N VAL A 298 -11.20 -11.21 11.28
CA VAL A 298 -11.80 -12.49 10.86
C VAL A 298 -13.00 -12.25 9.96
N GLU A 299 -13.91 -11.33 10.32
CA GLU A 299 -15.11 -11.02 9.53
C GLU A 299 -14.74 -10.46 8.14
N CYS A 300 -13.77 -9.55 8.06
CA CYS A 300 -13.32 -8.98 6.78
C CYS A 300 -12.73 -10.05 5.86
N LEU A 301 -11.80 -10.86 6.36
CA LEU A 301 -11.18 -11.93 5.55
C LEU A 301 -12.17 -13.05 5.21
N GLN A 302 -13.12 -13.36 6.10
CA GLN A 302 -14.19 -14.32 5.79
C GLN A 302 -15.10 -13.77 4.67
N THR A 303 -15.41 -12.46 4.68
CA THR A 303 -16.18 -11.82 3.60
C THR A 303 -15.45 -11.95 2.26
N MET A 304 -14.14 -11.71 2.22
CA MET A 304 -13.32 -11.91 1.01
C MET A 304 -13.30 -13.39 0.58
N LYS A 305 -13.19 -14.32 1.54
CA LYS A 305 -13.22 -15.76 1.29
C LYS A 305 -14.58 -16.20 0.72
N ASP A 306 -15.69 -15.68 1.27
CA ASP A 306 -17.04 -15.95 0.79
C ASP A 306 -17.25 -15.41 -0.66
N MET A 307 -16.61 -14.30 -1.02
CA MET A 307 -16.57 -13.78 -2.40
C MET A 307 -15.73 -14.69 -3.31
N GLN A 308 -14.61 -15.23 -2.83
CA GLN A 308 -13.82 -16.22 -3.58
C GLN A 308 -14.62 -17.50 -3.81
N ASP A 309 -15.26 -18.03 -2.77
CA ASP A 309 -16.07 -19.26 -2.86
C ASP A 309 -17.30 -19.10 -3.78
N ALA A 310 -17.84 -17.87 -3.89
CA ALA A 310 -18.88 -17.52 -4.86
C ALA A 310 -18.34 -17.33 -6.29
N GLY A 311 -17.01 -17.34 -6.49
CA GLY A 311 -16.34 -17.10 -7.76
C GLY A 311 -16.30 -15.62 -8.18
N ALA A 312 -16.69 -14.71 -7.27
CA ALA A 312 -16.62 -13.27 -7.51
C ALA A 312 -15.17 -12.76 -7.51
N MET A 313 -14.33 -13.30 -6.64
CA MET A 313 -12.91 -13.03 -6.58
C MET A 313 -12.10 -14.31 -6.81
N ASP A 314 -10.85 -14.16 -7.28
CA ASP A 314 -9.91 -15.27 -7.39
C ASP A 314 -8.48 -14.73 -7.29
N VAL A 315 -7.51 -15.60 -6.94
CA VAL A 315 -6.10 -15.23 -7.01
C VAL A 315 -5.70 -15.07 -8.46
N ILE A 316 -5.03 -13.97 -8.78
CA ILE A 316 -4.55 -13.65 -10.12
C ILE A 316 -3.03 -13.65 -10.18
N ALA A 317 -2.48 -13.70 -11.39
CA ALA A 317 -1.04 -13.56 -11.59
C ALA A 317 -0.52 -12.25 -10.96
N GLY A 318 0.60 -12.32 -10.24
CA GLY A 318 1.16 -11.22 -9.47
C GLY A 318 0.53 -10.98 -8.09
N GLY A 319 -0.58 -11.66 -7.76
CA GLY A 319 -1.20 -11.65 -6.44
C GLY A 319 -1.89 -10.33 -6.05
N GLN A 320 -1.98 -9.34 -6.95
CA GLN A 320 -2.63 -8.05 -6.70
C GLN A 320 -2.89 -7.29 -8.01
N PRO A 321 -3.78 -6.26 -8.02
CA PRO A 321 -4.06 -5.46 -9.22
C PRO A 321 -2.89 -4.59 -9.71
N ASP A 322 -2.03 -4.09 -8.83
CA ASP A 322 -0.85 -3.26 -9.18
C ASP A 322 0.40 -4.13 -9.33
N ASN A 323 0.40 -4.96 -10.37
CA ASN A 323 1.52 -5.82 -10.70
C ASN A 323 1.61 -6.00 -12.22
N GLU A 324 2.83 -6.08 -12.78
CA GLU A 324 3.06 -6.23 -14.22
C GLU A 324 2.38 -7.47 -14.80
N GLU A 325 2.29 -8.56 -14.06
CA GLU A 325 1.60 -9.78 -14.44
C GLU A 325 0.07 -9.64 -14.47
N ALA A 326 -0.49 -8.72 -13.67
CA ALA A 326 -1.92 -8.49 -13.58
C ALA A 326 -2.46 -7.57 -14.70
N TYR A 327 -1.70 -6.58 -15.15
CA TYR A 327 -2.18 -5.60 -16.14
C TYR A 327 -2.73 -6.23 -17.44
N PRO A 328 -2.12 -7.28 -18.02
CA PRO A 328 -2.69 -7.95 -19.18
C PRO A 328 -4.06 -8.59 -18.94
N LEU A 329 -4.33 -9.06 -17.71
CA LEU A 329 -5.62 -9.66 -17.33
C LEU A 329 -6.73 -8.62 -17.32
N TYR A 330 -6.45 -7.43 -16.79
CA TYR A 330 -7.38 -6.30 -16.85
C TYR A 330 -7.58 -5.84 -18.30
N ASN A 331 -6.50 -5.68 -19.05
CA ASN A 331 -6.53 -5.19 -20.43
C ASN A 331 -7.35 -6.11 -21.36
N SER A 332 -7.30 -7.42 -21.14
CA SER A 332 -8.10 -8.41 -21.89
C SER A 332 -9.55 -8.58 -21.39
N GLY A 333 -9.90 -7.99 -20.25
CA GLY A 333 -11.17 -8.24 -19.57
C GLY A 333 -11.25 -9.62 -18.92
N ASP A 334 -10.11 -10.25 -18.62
CA ASP A 334 -10.08 -11.48 -17.82
C ASP A 334 -10.40 -11.20 -16.35
N VAL A 335 -10.14 -9.97 -15.89
CA VAL A 335 -10.61 -9.40 -14.63
C VAL A 335 -11.29 -8.07 -14.95
N ALA A 336 -12.47 -7.81 -14.41
CA ALA A 336 -13.32 -6.69 -14.81
C ALA A 336 -13.47 -5.59 -13.76
N ALA A 337 -13.08 -5.84 -12.50
CA ALA A 337 -13.16 -4.89 -11.41
C ALA A 337 -11.89 -4.87 -10.56
N ALA A 338 -11.55 -3.71 -10.02
CA ALA A 338 -10.50 -3.55 -9.03
C ALA A 338 -10.95 -2.59 -7.93
N ILE A 339 -10.65 -2.93 -6.69
CA ILE A 339 -10.78 -2.04 -5.53
C ILE A 339 -9.37 -1.56 -5.21
N MET A 340 -9.07 -0.33 -5.59
CA MET A 340 -7.69 0.20 -5.54
C MET A 340 -7.69 1.68 -5.15
N PRO A 341 -6.60 2.15 -4.55
CA PRO A 341 -6.39 3.58 -4.37
C PRO A 341 -6.41 4.34 -5.70
N PHE A 342 -6.84 5.59 -5.66
CA PHE A 342 -7.06 6.42 -6.85
C PHE A 342 -5.82 6.58 -7.74
N TRP A 343 -4.61 6.49 -7.19
CA TRP A 343 -3.36 6.53 -7.98
C TRP A 343 -3.26 5.39 -9.02
N GLN A 344 -4.09 4.35 -8.94
CA GLN A 344 -4.20 3.31 -9.98
C GLN A 344 -4.59 3.88 -11.34
N THR A 345 -5.18 5.09 -11.41
CA THR A 345 -5.45 5.82 -12.66
C THR A 345 -4.22 5.92 -13.56
N SER A 346 -3.04 6.14 -12.97
CA SER A 346 -1.78 6.22 -13.70
C SER A 346 -1.37 4.87 -14.32
N ARG A 347 -1.68 3.75 -13.65
CA ARG A 347 -1.43 2.39 -14.16
C ARG A 347 -2.36 2.06 -15.32
N TYR A 348 -3.64 2.45 -15.20
CA TYR A 348 -4.59 2.32 -16.32
C TYR A 348 -4.09 3.06 -17.55
N LEU A 349 -3.69 4.31 -17.41
CA LEU A 349 -3.19 5.11 -18.51
C LEU A 349 -1.92 4.51 -19.15
N SER A 350 -0.97 4.05 -18.32
CA SER A 350 0.35 3.62 -18.78
C SER A 350 0.39 2.18 -19.30
N TYR A 351 -0.35 1.26 -18.66
CA TYR A 351 -0.21 -0.19 -18.90
C TYR A 351 -1.47 -0.86 -19.43
N MET A 352 -2.65 -0.25 -19.29
CA MET A 352 -3.92 -0.84 -19.71
C MET A 352 -4.57 -0.02 -20.84
N THR A 353 -3.80 0.30 -21.86
CA THR A 353 -4.16 1.23 -22.94
C THR A 353 -5.37 0.79 -23.77
N ASP A 354 -5.66 -0.52 -23.87
CA ASP A 354 -6.81 -1.05 -24.61
C ASP A 354 -8.15 -0.78 -23.90
N LEU A 355 -8.10 -0.36 -22.64
CA LEU A 355 -9.26 0.00 -21.83
C LEU A 355 -9.63 1.49 -21.88
N SER A 356 -8.94 2.30 -22.68
CA SER A 356 -9.27 3.72 -22.83
C SER A 356 -10.74 3.90 -23.29
N GLY A 357 -11.50 4.72 -22.54
CA GLY A 357 -12.92 4.95 -22.75
C GLY A 357 -13.85 3.83 -22.27
N LYS A 358 -13.30 2.80 -21.58
CA LYS A 358 -14.06 1.62 -21.14
C LYS A 358 -14.07 1.42 -19.62
N VAL A 359 -13.36 2.26 -18.86
CA VAL A 359 -13.26 2.12 -17.41
C VAL A 359 -14.06 3.22 -16.73
N ALA A 360 -14.95 2.82 -15.83
CA ALA A 360 -15.63 3.70 -14.89
C ALA A 360 -14.90 3.70 -13.54
N ILE A 361 -14.85 4.86 -12.91
CA ILE A 361 -14.46 5.01 -11.49
C ILE A 361 -15.73 5.30 -10.70
N ALA A 362 -15.91 4.59 -9.58
CA ALA A 362 -17.06 4.73 -8.69
C ALA A 362 -16.60 4.68 -7.22
N ALA A 363 -17.47 5.13 -6.30
CA ALA A 363 -17.28 4.89 -4.88
C ALA A 363 -17.13 3.38 -4.62
N PRO A 364 -16.27 2.96 -3.68
CA PRO A 364 -16.09 1.54 -3.36
C PRO A 364 -17.33 0.99 -2.67
N PRO A 365 -17.53 -0.34 -2.67
CA PRO A 365 -18.59 -0.96 -1.88
C PRO A 365 -18.42 -0.68 -0.38
N VAL A 366 -19.52 -0.65 0.37
CA VAL A 366 -19.56 -0.51 1.84
C VAL A 366 -20.33 -1.69 2.45
N PHE A 367 -20.21 -1.89 3.78
CA PHE A 367 -20.99 -2.93 4.46
C PHE A 367 -22.45 -2.53 4.70
N GLY A 368 -22.72 -1.22 4.85
CA GLY A 368 -24.07 -0.71 5.07
C GLY A 368 -24.21 0.79 4.76
N ASP A 369 -25.44 1.23 4.56
CA ASP A 369 -25.77 2.59 4.13
C ASP A 369 -25.33 3.69 5.13
N ASN A 370 -25.03 3.32 6.38
CA ASN A 370 -24.69 4.27 7.46
C ASN A 370 -23.24 4.17 7.93
N ASP A 371 -22.35 3.56 7.15
CA ASP A 371 -20.94 3.47 7.51
C ASP A 371 -20.35 4.89 7.58
N ALA A 372 -19.78 5.23 8.75
CA ALA A 372 -19.13 6.52 8.97
C ALA A 372 -17.87 6.64 8.11
N VAL A 373 -17.13 5.52 7.95
CA VAL A 373 -16.00 5.38 7.05
C VAL A 373 -16.49 4.72 5.78
N LYS A 374 -16.36 5.40 4.65
CA LYS A 374 -16.72 4.90 3.32
C LYS A 374 -15.49 4.41 2.54
N THR A 375 -14.36 5.04 2.79
CA THR A 375 -13.10 4.77 2.12
C THR A 375 -11.91 5.10 3.02
N ILE A 376 -10.72 4.71 2.58
CA ILE A 376 -9.45 5.11 3.21
C ILE A 376 -8.45 5.58 2.16
N GLY A 377 -7.44 6.32 2.62
CA GLY A 377 -6.24 6.54 1.83
C GLY A 377 -5.34 5.32 1.85
N GLY A 378 -4.99 4.78 0.67
CA GLY A 378 -4.12 3.61 0.50
C GLY A 378 -2.79 3.95 -0.16
N GLY A 379 -1.68 3.44 0.41
CA GLY A 379 -0.33 3.70 -0.09
C GLY A 379 0.06 5.18 -0.05
N GLY A 380 1.03 5.54 -0.84
CA GLY A 380 1.53 6.91 -0.97
C GLY A 380 2.89 7.12 -0.33
N THR A 381 3.43 8.30 -0.56
CA THR A 381 4.74 8.71 -0.06
C THR A 381 4.63 9.89 0.89
N GLY A 382 5.42 9.84 1.97
CA GLY A 382 5.82 11.00 2.73
C GLY A 382 7.17 11.49 2.22
N THR A 383 7.21 12.68 1.61
CA THR A 383 8.48 13.27 1.18
C THR A 383 9.15 13.91 2.39
N ALA A 384 10.25 13.33 2.83
CA ALA A 384 10.98 13.74 4.03
C ALA A 384 12.23 14.53 3.70
N VAL A 385 12.63 15.41 4.61
CA VAL A 385 13.91 16.14 4.56
C VAL A 385 14.86 15.52 5.55
N VAL A 386 16.09 15.22 5.13
CA VAL A 386 17.11 14.66 6.00
C VAL A 386 17.65 15.75 6.95
N ALA A 387 17.61 15.49 8.26
CA ALA A 387 17.96 16.49 9.28
C ALA A 387 19.43 16.96 9.20
N SER A 388 20.36 16.08 8.79
CA SER A 388 21.78 16.38 8.64
C SER A 388 22.15 17.12 7.35
N SER A 389 21.19 17.32 6.43
CA SER A 389 21.43 18.09 5.20
C SER A 389 21.85 19.54 5.53
N PRO A 390 22.92 20.08 4.90
CA PRO A 390 23.28 21.47 5.04
C PRO A 390 22.22 22.41 4.47
N ASN A 391 21.31 21.92 3.64
CA ASN A 391 20.26 22.65 2.95
C ASN A 391 18.87 22.38 3.57
N ALA A 392 18.77 21.73 4.74
CA ALA A 392 17.53 21.21 5.30
C ALA A 392 16.41 22.25 5.43
N ASP A 393 16.72 23.50 5.79
CA ASP A 393 15.73 24.57 5.93
C ASP A 393 15.16 24.97 4.56
N LEU A 394 16.02 25.19 3.57
CA LEU A 394 15.60 25.51 2.21
C LEU A 394 14.86 24.34 1.55
N ALA A 395 15.34 23.12 1.75
CA ALA A 395 14.68 21.91 1.25
C ALA A 395 13.26 21.77 1.81
N ALA A 396 13.06 22.05 3.11
CA ALA A 396 11.74 22.02 3.73
C ALA A 396 10.79 23.09 3.13
N GLU A 397 11.29 24.33 2.91
CA GLU A 397 10.51 25.41 2.29
C GLU A 397 10.12 25.05 0.84
N VAL A 398 11.08 24.60 0.04
CA VAL A 398 10.88 24.20 -1.36
C VAL A 398 9.91 23.04 -1.49
N PHE A 399 10.11 21.98 -0.69
CA PHE A 399 9.25 20.79 -0.79
C PHE A 399 7.88 20.98 -0.16
N ALA A 400 7.69 21.87 0.81
CA ALA A 400 6.35 22.31 1.22
C ALA A 400 5.59 22.95 0.05
N TYR A 401 6.24 23.85 -0.71
CA TYR A 401 5.65 24.43 -1.93
C TYR A 401 5.36 23.35 -2.99
N ILE A 402 6.33 22.48 -3.29
CA ILE A 402 6.21 21.42 -4.31
C ILE A 402 5.07 20.42 -3.97
N LYS A 403 4.78 20.20 -2.70
CA LYS A 403 3.80 19.17 -2.28
C LYS A 403 2.45 19.72 -1.85
N LEU A 404 2.43 20.92 -1.26
CA LEU A 404 1.24 21.41 -0.55
C LEU A 404 0.63 22.68 -1.15
N SER A 405 1.33 23.41 -2.04
CA SER A 405 0.75 24.62 -2.65
C SER A 405 -0.46 24.29 -3.53
N ASP A 406 -1.36 25.25 -3.74
CA ASP A 406 -2.50 25.07 -4.64
C ASP A 406 -2.06 24.70 -6.05
N THR A 407 -0.99 25.32 -6.56
CA THR A 407 -0.40 24.99 -7.87
C THR A 407 0.09 23.55 -7.91
N ALA A 408 0.77 23.09 -6.85
CA ALA A 408 1.24 21.71 -6.76
C ALA A 408 0.10 20.71 -6.76
N ASN A 409 -0.98 20.99 -6.02
CA ASN A 409 -2.12 20.09 -5.96
C ASN A 409 -2.89 19.98 -7.30
N VAL A 410 -2.87 21.02 -8.13
CA VAL A 410 -3.34 20.93 -9.53
C VAL A 410 -2.42 20.03 -10.37
N GLU A 411 -1.10 20.16 -10.21
CA GLU A 411 -0.13 19.36 -10.95
C GLU A 411 -0.06 17.89 -10.46
N VAL A 412 -0.39 17.59 -9.21
CA VAL A 412 -0.58 16.21 -8.71
C VAL A 412 -1.60 15.47 -9.60
N TRP A 413 -2.73 16.10 -9.94
CA TRP A 413 -3.69 15.54 -10.87
C TRP A 413 -3.19 15.52 -12.32
N ASN A 414 -2.67 16.66 -12.81
CA ASN A 414 -2.33 16.79 -14.22
C ASN A 414 -1.16 15.90 -14.66
N VAL A 415 -0.14 15.76 -13.80
CA VAL A 415 1.09 15.01 -14.10
C VAL A 415 1.01 13.58 -13.60
N LEU A 416 0.60 13.39 -12.32
CA LEU A 416 0.63 12.08 -11.69
C LEU A 416 -0.70 11.31 -11.86
N GLY A 417 -1.81 11.99 -12.10
CA GLY A 417 -3.14 11.39 -12.11
C GLY A 417 -3.63 10.97 -10.73
N PHE A 418 -3.08 11.54 -9.67
CA PHE A 418 -3.41 11.22 -8.30
C PHE A 418 -4.41 12.23 -7.72
N ASP A 419 -5.12 11.82 -6.68
CA ASP A 419 -6.04 12.66 -5.95
C ASP A 419 -5.28 13.60 -4.99
N PRO A 420 -5.34 14.92 -5.22
CA PRO A 420 -4.59 15.89 -4.42
C PRO A 420 -4.96 15.86 -2.94
N VAL A 421 -4.00 16.14 -2.05
CA VAL A 421 -4.27 16.28 -0.61
C VAL A 421 -5.10 17.53 -0.28
N ASN A 422 -5.13 18.51 -1.17
CA ASN A 422 -6.02 19.67 -1.09
C ASN A 422 -7.36 19.37 -1.77
N THR A 423 -8.39 19.06 -0.98
CA THR A 423 -9.72 18.70 -1.49
C THR A 423 -10.46 19.85 -2.17
N ALA A 424 -10.01 21.10 -2.03
CA ALA A 424 -10.58 22.23 -2.78
C ALA A 424 -10.39 22.03 -4.30
N VAL A 425 -9.31 21.38 -4.72
CA VAL A 425 -9.08 21.01 -6.13
C VAL A 425 -10.14 20.03 -6.63
N TRP A 426 -10.68 19.16 -5.78
CA TRP A 426 -11.66 18.15 -6.18
C TRP A 426 -12.96 18.75 -6.73
N THR A 427 -13.30 19.96 -6.28
CA THR A 427 -14.49 20.70 -6.73
C THR A 427 -14.22 21.66 -7.88
N ASP A 428 -12.95 21.88 -8.25
CA ASP A 428 -12.59 22.76 -9.37
C ASP A 428 -12.75 22.04 -10.69
N LYS A 429 -13.89 22.24 -11.35
CA LYS A 429 -14.22 21.61 -12.63
C LYS A 429 -13.29 22.06 -13.76
N SER A 430 -12.63 23.21 -13.66
CA SER A 430 -11.66 23.63 -14.66
C SER A 430 -10.41 22.75 -14.66
N VAL A 431 -10.13 22.07 -13.55
CA VAL A 431 -9.05 21.11 -13.36
C VAL A 431 -9.55 19.68 -13.56
N THR A 432 -10.58 19.29 -12.80
CA THR A 432 -11.04 17.89 -12.70
C THR A 432 -11.84 17.40 -13.90
N GLU A 433 -12.44 18.30 -14.67
CA GLU A 433 -13.18 18.01 -15.90
C GLU A 433 -12.48 18.62 -17.14
N ASN A 434 -11.20 19.00 -17.06
CA ASN A 434 -10.46 19.56 -18.20
C ASN A 434 -10.37 18.54 -19.34
N PRO A 435 -10.96 18.81 -20.53
CA PRO A 435 -10.98 17.86 -21.64
C PRO A 435 -9.60 17.59 -22.26
N ASP A 436 -8.61 18.43 -21.99
CA ASP A 436 -7.23 18.27 -22.46
C ASP A 436 -6.41 17.38 -21.50
N ASN A 437 -6.93 17.06 -20.31
CA ASN A 437 -6.26 16.18 -19.36
C ASN A 437 -6.37 14.73 -19.82
N GLN A 438 -5.24 14.02 -19.88
CA GLN A 438 -5.13 12.64 -20.37
C GLN A 438 -5.96 11.64 -19.53
N TYR A 439 -6.07 11.85 -18.21
CA TYR A 439 -6.85 11.00 -17.33
C TYR A 439 -8.36 11.22 -17.53
N VAL A 440 -8.79 12.47 -17.73
CA VAL A 440 -10.19 12.78 -18.08
C VAL A 440 -10.59 12.15 -19.42
N GLN A 441 -9.66 12.10 -20.38
CA GLN A 441 -9.90 11.45 -21.67
C GLN A 441 -9.94 9.93 -21.60
N TYR A 442 -9.19 9.34 -20.66
CA TYR A 442 -9.05 7.89 -20.54
C TYR A 442 -10.31 7.23 -19.94
N PHE A 443 -10.86 7.79 -18.85
CA PHE A 443 -12.00 7.20 -18.13
C PHE A 443 -13.34 7.62 -18.77
N ASN A 444 -14.32 6.73 -18.75
CA ASN A 444 -15.67 7.03 -19.28
C ASN A 444 -16.61 7.67 -18.25
N THR A 445 -16.15 7.87 -17.03
CA THR A 445 -16.78 8.67 -15.98
C THR A 445 -15.91 9.89 -15.67
N LYS A 446 -16.44 10.85 -14.93
CA LYS A 446 -15.62 11.93 -14.35
C LYS A 446 -14.89 11.36 -13.13
N PRO A 447 -13.55 11.28 -13.15
CA PRO A 447 -12.81 10.57 -12.10
C PRO A 447 -13.08 11.09 -10.69
N PHE A 448 -13.27 12.41 -10.53
CA PHE A 448 -13.49 13.03 -9.22
C PHE A 448 -14.91 12.89 -8.67
N ASP A 449 -15.91 12.49 -9.46
CA ASP A 449 -17.26 12.24 -8.93
C ASP A 449 -17.23 11.15 -7.85
N ALA A 450 -16.44 10.09 -8.05
CA ALA A 450 -16.24 9.02 -7.06
C ALA A 450 -15.60 9.51 -5.76
N LEU A 451 -14.66 10.46 -5.85
CA LEU A 451 -13.98 11.04 -4.69
C LEU A 451 -14.94 11.93 -3.88
N LEU A 452 -15.75 12.73 -4.59
CA LEU A 452 -16.75 13.61 -3.96
C LEU A 452 -17.85 12.80 -3.24
N ASP A 453 -18.20 11.62 -3.73
CA ASP A 453 -19.18 10.72 -3.10
C ASP A 453 -18.69 10.18 -1.74
N VAL A 454 -17.38 10.14 -1.51
CA VAL A 454 -16.78 9.55 -0.31
C VAL A 454 -15.96 10.52 0.55
N GLN A 455 -15.80 11.78 0.12
CA GLN A 455 -14.92 12.76 0.77
C GLN A 455 -15.16 12.94 2.27
N ASP A 456 -16.41 12.86 2.71
CA ASP A 456 -16.81 13.02 4.12
C ASP A 456 -16.60 11.75 4.97
N GLY A 457 -16.14 10.65 4.32
CA GLY A 457 -15.97 9.34 4.96
C GLY A 457 -14.58 8.73 4.74
N ILE A 458 -13.54 9.55 4.57
CA ILE A 458 -12.16 9.07 4.42
C ILE A 458 -11.58 8.72 5.79
N GLY A 459 -11.45 7.44 6.07
CA GLY A 459 -10.92 6.89 7.32
C GLY A 459 -9.39 6.77 7.33
N LEU A 460 -8.90 6.21 8.44
CA LEU A 460 -7.49 5.97 8.71
C LEU A 460 -7.35 4.66 9.48
N LEU A 461 -6.32 3.86 9.16
CA LEU A 461 -5.82 2.78 10.01
C LEU A 461 -4.63 3.33 10.81
N THR A 462 -4.72 3.31 12.12
CA THR A 462 -3.70 3.92 13.01
C THR A 462 -2.42 3.11 13.06
N CYS A 463 -2.48 1.80 12.74
CA CYS A 463 -1.32 0.92 12.65
C CYS A 463 -0.23 1.43 11.68
N TYR A 464 -0.60 2.23 10.68
CA TYR A 464 0.37 2.82 9.75
C TYR A 464 1.30 3.87 10.39
N THR A 465 1.07 4.25 11.64
CA THR A 465 2.00 5.09 12.42
C THR A 465 2.84 4.28 13.42
N ASP A 466 2.60 2.97 13.54
CA ASP A 466 3.28 2.08 14.50
C ASP A 466 4.47 1.35 13.85
N GLU A 467 5.54 1.18 14.60
CA GLU A 467 6.77 0.49 14.16
C GLU A 467 6.57 -0.99 13.82
N LYS A 468 5.46 -1.60 14.24
CA LYS A 468 5.11 -2.99 13.93
C LYS A 468 4.54 -3.16 12.51
N MET A 469 4.06 -2.08 11.89
CA MET A 469 3.38 -2.17 10.58
C MET A 469 4.22 -2.79 9.46
N PRO A 470 5.52 -2.52 9.31
CA PRO A 470 6.33 -3.21 8.31
C PRO A 470 6.36 -4.73 8.47
N SER A 471 6.44 -5.25 9.69
CA SER A 471 6.41 -6.70 9.98
C SER A 471 5.02 -7.29 9.76
N ILE A 472 3.96 -6.56 10.13
CA ILE A 472 2.58 -6.94 9.86
C ILE A 472 2.35 -7.06 8.35
N ASN A 473 2.72 -6.04 7.56
CA ASN A 473 2.63 -6.08 6.11
C ASN A 473 3.39 -7.27 5.52
N ASN A 474 4.62 -7.50 5.98
CA ASN A 474 5.43 -8.61 5.50
C ASN A 474 4.73 -9.96 5.73
N ILE A 475 4.27 -10.25 6.94
CA ILE A 475 3.61 -11.53 7.27
C ILE A 475 2.32 -11.71 6.46
N PHE A 476 1.49 -10.66 6.36
CA PHE A 476 0.24 -10.76 5.61
C PHE A 476 0.49 -11.00 4.12
N CYS A 477 1.39 -10.26 3.50
CA CYS A 477 1.64 -10.31 2.05
C CYS A 477 2.54 -11.47 1.60
N THR A 478 3.22 -12.17 2.53
CA THR A 478 4.07 -13.32 2.18
C THR A 478 3.51 -14.66 2.62
N GLU A 479 2.68 -14.70 3.67
CA GLU A 479 2.22 -15.94 4.28
C GLU A 479 0.69 -15.97 4.48
N THR A 480 0.12 -15.05 5.26
CA THR A 480 -1.26 -15.15 5.76
C THR A 480 -2.30 -15.17 4.63
N LEU A 481 -2.23 -14.21 3.71
CA LEU A 481 -3.19 -14.12 2.60
C LEU A 481 -3.02 -15.28 1.61
N ASN A 482 -1.78 -15.75 1.36
CA ASN A 482 -1.52 -16.93 0.54
C ASN A 482 -2.09 -18.21 1.20
N ASN A 483 -1.93 -18.35 2.52
CA ASN A 483 -2.48 -19.49 3.26
C ASN A 483 -4.01 -19.55 3.13
N ILE A 484 -4.69 -18.41 3.25
CA ILE A 484 -6.15 -18.32 3.14
C ILE A 484 -6.63 -18.54 1.70
N PHE A 485 -6.12 -17.77 0.73
CA PHE A 485 -6.72 -17.70 -0.61
C PHE A 485 -6.14 -18.71 -1.61
N GLU A 486 -4.89 -19.14 -1.45
CA GLU A 486 -4.29 -20.16 -2.32
C GLU A 486 -4.30 -21.54 -1.70
N SER A 487 -3.95 -21.66 -0.40
CA SER A 487 -3.85 -22.95 0.27
C SER A 487 -5.17 -23.42 0.87
N GLY A 488 -6.17 -22.51 1.03
CA GLY A 488 -7.47 -22.83 1.59
C GLY A 488 -7.45 -23.08 3.10
N MET A 489 -6.49 -22.49 3.81
CA MET A 489 -6.43 -22.52 5.28
C MET A 489 -7.65 -21.79 5.87
N ASP A 490 -8.12 -22.25 7.01
CA ASP A 490 -9.16 -21.53 7.76
C ASP A 490 -8.69 -20.12 8.14
N VAL A 491 -9.56 -19.12 7.98
CA VAL A 491 -9.23 -17.70 8.20
C VAL A 491 -8.73 -17.48 9.63
N LYS A 492 -9.43 -18.06 10.62
CA LYS A 492 -9.04 -17.89 12.04
C LYS A 492 -7.72 -18.58 12.34
N GLU A 493 -7.47 -19.77 11.77
CA GLU A 493 -6.22 -20.51 11.93
C GLU A 493 -5.03 -19.70 11.34
N ALA A 494 -5.17 -19.17 10.12
CA ALA A 494 -4.13 -18.34 9.50
C ALA A 494 -3.82 -17.06 10.30
N LEU A 495 -4.86 -16.42 10.83
CA LEU A 495 -4.69 -15.23 11.68
C LEU A 495 -4.07 -15.53 13.04
N ASP A 496 -4.38 -16.68 13.66
CA ASP A 496 -3.76 -17.11 14.91
C ASP A 496 -2.27 -17.45 14.72
N GLU A 497 -1.90 -18.01 13.57
CA GLU A 497 -0.49 -18.20 13.19
C GLU A 497 0.22 -16.86 13.03
N ALA A 498 -0.38 -15.90 12.30
CA ALA A 498 0.17 -14.55 12.11
C ALA A 498 0.35 -13.82 13.45
N GLN A 499 -0.68 -13.82 14.31
CA GLN A 499 -0.63 -13.24 15.65
C GLN A 499 0.53 -13.82 16.47
N SER A 500 0.66 -15.16 16.47
CA SER A 500 1.70 -15.85 17.23
C SER A 500 3.10 -15.55 16.70
N ALA A 501 3.26 -15.43 15.37
CA ALA A 501 4.53 -15.09 14.74
C ALA A 501 4.97 -13.66 15.11
N LEU A 502 4.05 -12.70 15.00
CA LEU A 502 4.30 -11.30 15.36
C LEU A 502 4.58 -11.13 16.86
N GLN A 503 3.81 -11.81 17.74
CA GLN A 503 4.07 -11.79 19.18
C GLN A 503 5.46 -12.34 19.53
N ASN A 504 5.92 -13.40 18.86
CA ASN A 504 7.27 -13.91 19.05
C ASN A 504 8.35 -12.94 18.57
N GLU A 505 8.11 -12.19 17.47
CA GLU A 505 9.03 -11.20 16.94
C GLU A 505 9.18 -10.01 17.89
N PHE A 506 8.08 -9.48 18.42
CA PHE A 506 8.07 -8.30 19.29
C PHE A 506 8.21 -8.62 20.78
N GLY A 507 8.15 -9.90 21.16
CA GLY A 507 8.29 -10.35 22.56
C GLY A 507 7.05 -10.05 23.43
N GLU A 508 5.86 -10.03 22.83
CA GLU A 508 4.55 -9.82 23.47
C GLU A 508 3.89 -11.12 23.94
#